data_9179e8ceeb32d1b3a9898bfd1713f7a7
#
_entry.id   9179e8ceeb32d1b3a9898bfd1713f7a7
#
_cell.length_a   1.000
_cell.length_b   1.000
_cell.length_c   1.000
_cell.angle_alpha   90.00
_cell.angle_beta   90.00
_cell.angle_gamma   90.00
#
_symmetry.space_group_name_H-M   'P 1'
#
loop_
_entity.id
_entity.type
_entity.pdbx_description
1 polymer ?
#
loop_
_entity_poly.entity_id
_entity_poly.type
_entity_poly.pdbx_seq_one_letter_code
_entity_poly.pdbx_strand_id
1 'polypeptide(L)'
;RPNAYHYRDFVIKALNESMPYDRFIRLQIAGDQMEPASYMAQAATGFLASGPFTSQQTQKERERSRYEQLDDIIVTIGTSTLGLTLGCARCHAHKFDPVSLKDYARMTAAFAEVGFQNFPHDRQPEVFRKAKAEFDAAHKPLTDARVAYESEQLAAKFAEWSRNRPAEAIQPKLGSWQVA
;
A
#
# COMPACT_ATOMS: atom_id res chain seq x y z
N ARG A 1 7.44 -11.72 1.66
CA ARG A 1 6.36 -11.01 0.94
C ARG A 1 6.23 -11.57 -0.47
N PRO A 2 5.04 -11.88 -0.97
CA PRO A 2 4.86 -12.54 -2.26
C PRO A 2 5.40 -11.71 -3.44
N ASN A 3 5.44 -10.39 -3.33
CA ASN A 3 5.85 -9.48 -4.41
C ASN A 3 7.31 -8.97 -4.30
N ALA A 4 8.11 -9.50 -3.38
CA ALA A 4 9.49 -9.04 -3.17
C ALA A 4 10.42 -9.30 -4.39
N TYR A 5 10.06 -10.24 -5.25
CA TYR A 5 10.84 -10.55 -6.45
C TYR A 5 10.91 -9.40 -7.46
N HIS A 6 9.94 -8.49 -7.48
CA HIS A 6 9.96 -7.34 -8.38
C HIS A 6 11.14 -6.41 -8.10
N TYR A 7 11.44 -6.16 -6.81
CA TYR A 7 12.62 -5.39 -6.42
C TYR A 7 13.92 -6.11 -6.78
N ARG A 8 14.02 -7.41 -6.52
CA ARG A 8 15.17 -8.21 -6.94
C ARG A 8 15.39 -8.11 -8.45
N ASP A 9 14.34 -8.24 -9.24
CA ASP A 9 14.42 -8.20 -10.70
C ASP A 9 14.84 -6.79 -11.19
N PHE A 10 14.40 -5.72 -10.51
CA PHE A 10 14.94 -4.36 -10.73
C PHE A 10 16.44 -4.30 -10.49
N VAL A 11 16.93 -4.80 -9.35
CA VAL A 11 18.37 -4.77 -9.00
C VAL A 11 19.19 -5.53 -10.06
N ILE A 12 18.78 -6.75 -10.41
CA ILE A 12 19.44 -7.56 -11.42
C ILE A 12 19.51 -6.81 -12.77
N LYS A 13 18.40 -6.23 -13.21
CA LYS A 13 18.34 -5.49 -14.46
C LYS A 13 19.20 -4.25 -14.43
N ALA A 14 19.15 -3.46 -13.36
CA ALA A 14 19.93 -2.24 -13.21
C ALA A 14 21.45 -2.52 -13.28
N LEU A 15 21.91 -3.60 -12.64
CA LEU A 15 23.30 -4.00 -12.67
C LEU A 15 23.72 -4.54 -14.07
N ASN A 16 22.90 -5.36 -14.70
CA ASN A 16 23.19 -5.89 -16.04
C ASN A 16 23.24 -4.79 -17.13
N GLU A 17 22.44 -3.73 -16.97
CA GLU A 17 22.40 -2.58 -17.87
C GLU A 17 23.42 -1.48 -17.48
N SER A 18 24.25 -1.72 -16.48
CA SER A 18 25.24 -0.75 -15.96
C SER A 18 24.59 0.61 -15.64
N MET A 19 23.43 0.59 -14.97
CA MET A 19 22.72 1.80 -14.57
C MET A 19 23.62 2.73 -13.76
N PRO A 20 23.69 4.03 -14.04
CA PRO A 20 24.43 5.00 -13.22
C PRO A 20 24.00 4.93 -11.75
N TYR A 21 24.98 4.93 -10.83
CA TYR A 21 24.73 4.73 -9.40
C TYR A 21 23.78 5.78 -8.80
N ASP A 22 23.89 7.03 -9.21
CA ASP A 22 22.99 8.10 -8.76
C ASP A 22 21.53 7.84 -9.17
N ARG A 23 21.31 7.36 -10.40
CA ARG A 23 19.99 6.96 -10.85
C ARG A 23 19.47 5.73 -10.09
N PHE A 24 20.34 4.75 -9.88
CA PHE A 24 20.01 3.54 -9.13
C PHE A 24 19.47 3.87 -7.72
N ILE A 25 20.14 4.77 -7.00
CA ILE A 25 19.71 5.20 -5.66
C ILE A 25 18.45 6.04 -5.70
N ARG A 26 18.35 6.99 -6.62
CA ARG A 26 17.16 7.86 -6.72
C ARG A 26 15.90 7.06 -7.01
N LEU A 27 15.95 6.06 -7.88
CA LEU A 27 14.81 5.21 -8.18
C LEU A 27 14.39 4.36 -6.99
N GLN A 28 15.32 3.92 -6.17
CA GLN A 28 15.01 3.16 -4.96
C GLN A 28 14.32 4.00 -3.87
N ILE A 29 14.63 5.31 -3.83
CA ILE A 29 14.06 6.22 -2.82
C ILE A 29 12.75 6.84 -3.30
N ALA A 30 12.65 7.23 -4.55
CA ALA A 30 11.55 8.03 -5.09
C ALA A 30 11.18 7.68 -6.54
N GLY A 31 11.37 6.43 -6.97
CA GLY A 31 11.11 6.00 -8.33
C GLY A 31 9.66 6.17 -8.76
N ASP A 32 8.73 5.92 -7.86
CA ASP A 32 7.30 6.12 -8.06
C ASP A 32 6.93 7.60 -8.33
N GLN A 33 7.66 8.54 -7.75
CA GLN A 33 7.46 9.98 -7.96
C GLN A 33 8.18 10.49 -9.21
N MET A 34 9.37 9.95 -9.49
CA MET A 34 10.18 10.39 -10.62
C MET A 34 9.67 9.85 -11.97
N GLU A 35 9.26 8.60 -11.99
CA GLU A 35 8.81 7.90 -13.20
C GLU A 35 7.53 7.07 -12.91
N PRO A 36 6.39 7.72 -12.62
CA PRO A 36 5.18 7.03 -12.14
C PRO A 36 4.59 6.03 -13.15
N ALA A 37 4.87 6.18 -14.43
CA ALA A 37 4.45 5.24 -15.47
C ALA A 37 5.41 4.06 -15.67
N SER A 38 6.59 4.10 -15.05
CA SER A 38 7.62 3.08 -15.22
C SER A 38 7.46 1.97 -14.17
N TYR A 39 7.16 0.76 -14.65
CA TYR A 39 7.14 -0.43 -13.78
C TYR A 39 8.46 -0.63 -13.02
N MET A 40 9.59 -0.42 -13.69
CA MET A 40 10.89 -0.63 -13.08
C MET A 40 11.18 0.40 -11.98
N ALA A 41 10.76 1.65 -12.19
CA ALA A 41 10.90 2.69 -11.19
C ALA A 41 10.02 2.43 -9.95
N GLN A 42 8.80 1.93 -10.17
CA GLN A 42 7.94 1.49 -9.07
C GLN A 42 8.49 0.26 -8.35
N ALA A 43 9.01 -0.72 -9.08
CA ALA A 43 9.64 -1.90 -8.49
C ALA A 43 10.89 -1.55 -7.66
N ALA A 44 11.63 -0.49 -8.05
CA ALA A 44 12.78 0.01 -7.33
C ALA A 44 12.43 0.48 -5.91
N THR A 45 11.27 1.10 -5.70
CA THR A 45 10.82 1.54 -4.36
C THR A 45 10.55 0.38 -3.41
N GLY A 46 10.55 -0.86 -3.90
CA GLY A 46 10.57 -2.07 -3.09
C GLY A 46 11.73 -2.13 -2.09
N PHE A 47 12.79 -1.34 -2.31
CA PHE A 47 13.87 -1.11 -1.35
C PHE A 47 13.33 -0.62 0.00
N LEU A 48 12.54 0.45 0.02
CA LEU A 48 11.94 0.99 1.24
C LEU A 48 10.89 0.06 1.84
N ALA A 49 10.24 -0.75 1.00
CA ALA A 49 9.21 -1.69 1.44
C ALA A 49 9.76 -3.03 1.94
N SER A 50 11.07 -3.26 1.90
CA SER A 50 11.69 -4.55 2.28
C SER A 50 11.84 -4.74 3.79
N GLY A 51 11.66 -3.70 4.58
CA GLY A 51 11.74 -3.70 6.03
C GLY A 51 10.63 -4.48 6.75
N PRO A 52 10.60 -4.44 8.08
CA PRO A 52 9.62 -5.15 8.89
C PRO A 52 8.19 -4.68 8.59
N PHE A 53 7.29 -5.62 8.50
CA PHE A 53 5.87 -5.35 8.25
C PHE A 53 5.01 -6.30 9.04
N THR A 54 4.11 -5.76 9.84
CA THR A 54 3.11 -6.52 10.59
C THR A 54 1.75 -6.37 9.92
N SER A 55 1.18 -7.47 9.44
CA SER A 55 -0.13 -7.48 8.76
C SER A 55 -1.31 -7.42 9.73
N GLN A 56 -1.10 -7.88 10.95
CA GLN A 56 -2.12 -7.87 12.01
C GLN A 56 -1.72 -6.86 13.08
N GLN A 57 -2.42 -5.72 13.09
CA GLN A 57 -2.16 -4.63 14.03
C GLN A 57 -3.47 -4.19 14.64
N THR A 58 -3.48 -4.05 15.97
CA THR A 58 -4.56 -3.33 16.66
C THR A 58 -4.45 -1.83 16.37
N GLN A 59 -5.53 -1.09 16.61
CA GLN A 59 -5.53 0.37 16.47
C GLN A 59 -4.41 1.03 17.29
N LYS A 60 -4.14 0.52 18.48
CA LYS A 60 -3.12 1.02 19.42
C LYS A 60 -1.68 0.77 18.91
N GLU A 61 -1.48 -0.30 18.16
CA GLU A 61 -0.15 -0.68 17.66
C GLU A 61 0.21 0.01 16.34
N ARG A 62 -0.76 0.56 15.62
CA ARG A 62 -0.53 1.19 14.31
C ARG A 62 0.46 2.34 14.35
N GLU A 63 0.32 3.22 15.32
CA GLU A 63 1.19 4.38 15.47
C GLU A 63 2.63 3.95 15.76
N ARG A 64 2.81 3.05 16.73
CA ARG A 64 4.13 2.49 17.05
C ARG A 64 4.77 1.81 15.85
N SER A 65 4.03 0.96 15.17
CA SER A 65 4.50 0.24 13.99
C SER A 65 4.87 1.20 12.84
N ARG A 66 4.14 2.33 12.71
CA ARG A 66 4.48 3.37 11.75
C ARG A 66 5.84 4.00 12.05
N TYR A 67 6.11 4.34 13.30
CA TYR A 67 7.43 4.87 13.69
C TYR A 67 8.54 3.85 13.50
N GLU A 68 8.30 2.58 13.77
CA GLU A 68 9.27 1.51 13.51
C GLU A 68 9.58 1.35 12.01
N GLN A 69 8.58 1.50 11.14
CA GLN A 69 8.78 1.50 9.69
C GLN A 69 9.59 2.70 9.20
N LEU A 70 9.31 3.89 9.71
CA LEU A 70 10.05 5.11 9.38
C LEU A 70 11.51 5.01 9.85
N ASP A 71 11.74 4.50 11.04
CA ASP A 71 13.08 4.26 11.59
C ASP A 71 13.86 3.29 10.69
N ASP A 72 13.25 2.17 10.29
CA ASP A 72 13.86 1.20 9.37
C ASP A 72 14.25 1.84 8.03
N ILE A 73 13.39 2.66 7.44
CA ILE A 73 13.70 3.41 6.21
C ILE A 73 14.95 4.28 6.41
N ILE A 74 14.99 5.09 7.48
CA ILE A 74 16.08 6.01 7.75
C ILE A 74 17.39 5.26 8.00
N VAL A 75 17.35 4.20 8.81
CA VAL A 75 18.53 3.36 9.11
C VAL A 75 19.02 2.68 7.84
N THR A 76 18.13 2.13 7.03
CA THR A 76 18.49 1.43 5.80
C THR A 76 19.10 2.38 4.78
N ILE A 77 18.51 3.55 4.54
CA ILE A 77 19.10 4.56 3.64
C ILE A 77 20.46 5.02 4.18
N GLY A 78 20.54 5.38 5.45
CA GLY A 78 21.79 5.83 6.07
C GLY A 78 22.91 4.84 5.91
N THR A 79 22.65 3.60 6.26
CA THR A 79 23.68 2.53 6.23
C THR A 79 24.07 2.14 4.82
N SER A 80 23.10 1.95 3.92
CA SER A 80 23.36 1.40 2.58
C SER A 80 23.87 2.44 1.59
N THR A 81 23.49 3.72 1.73
CA THR A 81 23.83 4.76 0.74
C THR A 81 24.87 5.77 1.25
N LEU A 82 24.87 6.06 2.56
CA LEU A 82 25.76 7.05 3.17
C LEU A 82 26.86 6.44 4.04
N GLY A 83 26.75 5.16 4.39
CA GLY A 83 27.66 4.50 5.34
C GLY A 83 27.54 5.03 6.78
N LEU A 84 26.39 5.65 7.12
CA LEU A 84 26.14 6.28 8.42
C LEU A 84 25.15 5.46 9.26
N THR A 85 25.42 5.32 10.54
CA THR A 85 24.52 4.62 11.49
C THR A 85 23.48 5.58 12.08
N LEU A 86 22.62 6.14 11.22
CA LEU A 86 21.65 7.19 11.57
C LEU A 86 20.68 6.80 12.70
N GLY A 87 20.44 5.51 12.92
CA GLY A 87 19.58 5.03 13.99
C GLY A 87 20.02 5.45 15.39
N CYS A 88 21.32 5.72 15.62
CA CYS A 88 21.82 6.24 16.89
C CYS A 88 21.24 7.63 17.20
N ALA A 89 20.98 8.43 16.16
CA ALA A 89 20.46 9.79 16.29
C ALA A 89 18.96 9.83 16.65
N ARG A 90 18.30 8.70 16.72
CA ARG A 90 16.89 8.59 17.16
C ARG A 90 16.69 9.04 18.62
N CYS A 91 17.65 8.76 19.50
CA CYS A 91 17.54 9.03 20.93
C CYS A 91 18.45 10.16 21.43
N HIS A 92 19.60 10.39 20.78
CA HIS A 92 20.61 11.39 21.14
C HIS A 92 21.41 11.81 19.91
N ALA A 93 22.18 12.88 19.99
CA ALA A 93 23.10 13.24 18.90
C ALA A 93 24.08 12.10 18.61
N HIS A 94 24.35 11.84 17.33
CA HIS A 94 25.27 10.78 16.93
C HIS A 94 26.67 10.99 17.57
N LYS A 95 27.27 9.91 18.05
CA LYS A 95 28.51 10.01 18.85
C LYS A 95 29.71 10.53 18.05
N PHE A 96 29.82 10.11 16.79
CA PHE A 96 30.99 10.35 15.96
C PHE A 96 30.73 11.32 14.81
N ASP A 97 29.54 11.24 14.21
CA ASP A 97 29.13 12.04 13.05
C ASP A 97 28.33 13.26 13.47
N PRO A 98 28.39 14.39 12.73
CA PRO A 98 27.69 15.61 13.07
C PRO A 98 26.17 15.52 12.74
N VAL A 99 25.52 14.47 13.22
CA VAL A 99 24.09 14.21 13.04
C VAL A 99 23.37 14.38 14.36
N SER A 100 22.52 15.39 14.44
CA SER A 100 21.72 15.66 15.63
C SER A 100 20.39 14.89 15.63
N LEU A 101 19.77 14.75 16.80
CA LEU A 101 18.39 14.26 16.92
C LEU A 101 17.41 15.06 16.04
N LYS A 102 17.66 16.36 15.85
CA LYS A 102 16.85 17.21 14.98
C LYS A 102 17.01 16.82 13.50
N ASP A 103 18.18 16.45 13.06
CA ASP A 103 18.43 16.00 11.69
C ASP A 103 17.77 14.66 11.42
N TYR A 104 17.83 13.73 12.39
CA TYR A 104 17.08 12.49 12.34
C TYR A 104 15.56 12.74 12.22
N ALA A 105 15.01 13.63 13.05
CA ALA A 105 13.59 13.98 13.01
C ALA A 105 13.18 14.63 11.68
N ARG A 106 14.03 15.49 11.11
CA ARG A 106 13.79 16.09 9.78
C ARG A 106 13.80 15.06 8.66
N MET A 107 14.75 14.12 8.72
CA MET A 107 14.80 13.04 7.75
C MET A 107 13.59 12.13 7.87
N THR A 108 13.16 11.78 9.07
CA THR A 108 11.93 11.03 9.32
C THR A 108 10.70 11.74 8.76
N ALA A 109 10.61 13.07 8.94
CA ALA A 109 9.51 13.87 8.41
C ALA A 109 9.42 13.85 6.86
N ALA A 110 10.56 13.74 6.17
CA ALA A 110 10.58 13.62 4.70
C ALA A 110 9.90 12.33 4.19
N PHE A 111 9.84 11.30 5.02
CA PHE A 111 9.18 10.02 4.69
C PHE A 111 7.80 9.84 5.38
N ALA A 112 7.28 10.88 6.03
CA ALA A 112 6.03 10.79 6.80
C ALA A 112 4.82 10.37 5.95
N GLU A 113 4.79 10.74 4.68
CA GLU A 113 3.71 10.41 3.74
C GLU A 113 3.94 9.10 2.97
N VAL A 114 5.09 8.44 3.13
CA VAL A 114 5.37 7.18 2.44
C VAL A 114 4.47 6.07 2.97
N GLY A 115 3.64 5.51 2.11
CA GLY A 115 2.77 4.38 2.40
C GLY A 115 3.20 3.12 1.66
N PHE A 116 3.01 1.95 2.28
CA PHE A 116 3.26 0.66 1.63
C PHE A 116 1.97 0.10 1.08
N GLN A 117 1.91 -0.08 -0.24
CA GLN A 117 0.77 -0.69 -0.91
C GLN A 117 1.22 -1.60 -2.05
N ASN A 118 0.37 -2.57 -2.39
CA ASN A 118 0.58 -3.35 -3.60
C ASN A 118 0.12 -2.52 -4.80
N PHE A 119 1.01 -2.33 -5.75
CA PHE A 119 0.71 -1.62 -6.97
C PHE A 119 0.39 -2.63 -8.09
N PRO A 120 -0.84 -2.63 -8.63
CA PRO A 120 -1.17 -3.51 -9.75
C PRO A 120 -0.41 -3.04 -11.00
N HIS A 121 0.37 -3.93 -11.59
CA HIS A 121 1.04 -3.68 -12.85
C HIS A 121 0.49 -4.58 -13.93
N ASP A 122 -0.06 -3.97 -14.96
CA ASP A 122 -0.55 -4.68 -16.14
C ASP A 122 0.58 -4.82 -17.16
N ARG A 123 0.92 -6.07 -17.49
CA ARG A 123 1.94 -6.38 -18.51
C ARG A 123 1.45 -6.21 -19.94
N GLN A 124 0.13 -6.16 -20.14
CA GLN A 124 -0.50 -6.06 -21.45
C GLN A 124 -1.63 -5.02 -21.43
N PRO A 125 -1.32 -3.73 -21.20
CA PRO A 125 -2.32 -2.69 -20.96
C PRO A 125 -3.30 -2.51 -22.12
N GLU A 126 -2.87 -2.77 -23.34
CA GLU A 126 -3.76 -2.69 -24.52
C GLU A 126 -4.79 -3.82 -24.52
N VAL A 127 -4.37 -5.04 -24.19
CA VAL A 127 -5.27 -6.20 -24.10
C VAL A 127 -6.28 -5.98 -23.00
N PHE A 128 -5.81 -5.51 -21.83
CA PHE A 128 -6.69 -5.18 -20.71
C PHE A 128 -7.68 -4.07 -21.06
N ARG A 129 -7.24 -2.97 -21.69
CA ARG A 129 -8.13 -1.86 -22.08
C ARG A 129 -9.23 -2.32 -23.02
N LYS A 130 -8.88 -3.16 -24.02
CA LYS A 130 -9.86 -3.71 -24.95
C LYS A 130 -10.86 -4.61 -24.23
N ALA A 131 -10.39 -5.58 -23.47
CA ALA A 131 -11.24 -6.48 -22.71
C ALA A 131 -12.12 -5.73 -21.68
N LYS A 132 -11.56 -4.71 -21.02
CA LYS A 132 -12.32 -3.86 -20.11
C LYS A 132 -13.41 -3.06 -20.82
N ALA A 133 -13.12 -2.49 -21.97
CA ALA A 133 -14.12 -1.75 -22.75
C ALA A 133 -15.27 -2.65 -23.21
N GLU A 134 -14.98 -3.87 -23.65
CA GLU A 134 -15.98 -4.88 -24.02
C GLU A 134 -16.85 -5.29 -22.80
N PHE A 135 -16.20 -5.52 -21.66
CA PHE A 135 -16.87 -5.83 -20.40
C PHE A 135 -17.76 -4.67 -19.94
N ASP A 136 -17.24 -3.45 -19.90
CA ASP A 136 -17.97 -2.27 -19.45
C ASP A 136 -19.20 -2.02 -20.35
N ALA A 137 -19.08 -2.18 -21.68
CA ALA A 137 -20.18 -2.05 -22.62
C ALA A 137 -21.28 -3.09 -22.37
N ALA A 138 -20.92 -4.34 -22.09
CA ALA A 138 -21.86 -5.40 -21.78
C ALA A 138 -22.51 -5.25 -20.40
N HIS A 139 -21.74 -4.74 -19.42
CA HIS A 139 -22.19 -4.60 -18.03
C HIS A 139 -23.00 -3.33 -17.76
N LYS A 140 -22.74 -2.26 -18.54
CA LYS A 140 -23.41 -0.97 -18.33
C LYS A 140 -24.95 -1.07 -18.30
N PRO A 141 -25.62 -1.71 -19.25
CA PRO A 141 -27.09 -1.81 -19.23
C PRO A 141 -27.61 -2.55 -18.00
N LEU A 142 -26.87 -3.56 -17.50
CA LEU A 142 -27.25 -4.28 -16.27
C LEU A 142 -27.09 -3.39 -15.04
N THR A 143 -26.02 -2.61 -14.99
CA THR A 143 -25.76 -1.67 -13.90
C THR A 143 -26.82 -0.56 -13.89
N ASP A 144 -27.13 0.00 -15.07
CA ASP A 144 -28.15 1.05 -15.22
C ASP A 144 -29.54 0.51 -14.80
N ALA A 145 -29.90 -0.71 -15.21
CA ALA A 145 -31.14 -1.36 -14.80
C ALA A 145 -31.20 -1.61 -13.29
N ARG A 146 -30.09 -2.01 -12.68
CA ARG A 146 -30.01 -2.17 -11.23
C ARG A 146 -30.21 -0.84 -10.50
N VAL A 147 -29.53 0.21 -10.93
CA VAL A 147 -29.64 1.55 -10.32
C VAL A 147 -31.07 2.09 -10.46
N ALA A 148 -31.69 1.93 -11.63
CA ALA A 148 -33.08 2.31 -11.84
C ALA A 148 -34.02 1.53 -10.91
N TYR A 149 -33.84 0.22 -10.79
CA TYR A 149 -34.63 -0.60 -9.87
C TYR A 149 -34.44 -0.16 -8.41
N GLU A 150 -33.23 0.08 -7.98
CA GLU A 150 -32.91 0.53 -6.61
C GLU A 150 -33.58 1.88 -6.30
N SER A 151 -33.54 2.83 -7.23
CA SER A 151 -34.08 4.17 -7.02
C SER A 151 -35.61 4.22 -7.12
N GLU A 152 -36.24 3.46 -8.02
CA GLU A 152 -37.64 3.58 -8.32
C GLU A 152 -38.51 2.55 -7.56
N GLN A 153 -38.03 1.35 -7.36
CA GLN A 153 -38.83 0.23 -6.87
C GLN A 153 -38.44 -0.30 -5.50
N LEU A 154 -37.16 -0.21 -5.11
CA LEU A 154 -36.68 -0.87 -3.91
C LEU A 154 -37.36 -0.37 -2.63
N ALA A 155 -37.57 0.94 -2.50
CA ALA A 155 -38.22 1.53 -1.33
C ALA A 155 -39.68 1.05 -1.15
N ALA A 156 -40.46 0.99 -2.26
CA ALA A 156 -41.83 0.52 -2.24
C ALA A 156 -41.93 -0.97 -1.91
N LYS A 157 -41.08 -1.79 -2.55
CA LYS A 157 -40.98 -3.23 -2.28
C LYS A 157 -40.53 -3.55 -0.87
N PHE A 158 -39.60 -2.77 -0.35
CA PHE A 158 -39.16 -2.92 1.04
C PHE A 158 -40.28 -2.58 2.02
N ALA A 159 -41.05 -1.51 1.77
CA ALA A 159 -42.18 -1.15 2.60
C ALA A 159 -43.29 -2.22 2.56
N GLU A 160 -43.55 -2.81 1.40
CA GLU A 160 -44.50 -3.92 1.23
C GLU A 160 -44.01 -5.17 1.97
N TRP A 161 -42.77 -5.56 1.78
CA TRP A 161 -42.15 -6.68 2.48
C TRP A 161 -42.17 -6.48 4.01
N SER A 162 -41.82 -5.27 4.50
CA SER A 162 -41.86 -4.94 5.93
C SER A 162 -43.23 -5.11 6.56
N ARG A 163 -44.30 -4.79 5.83
CA ARG A 163 -45.68 -4.96 6.30
C ARG A 163 -46.12 -6.43 6.33
N ASN A 164 -45.65 -7.20 5.35
CA ASN A 164 -46.13 -8.56 5.12
C ASN A 164 -45.18 -9.64 5.70
N ARG A 165 -44.07 -9.23 6.31
CA ARG A 165 -43.09 -10.19 6.83
C ARG A 165 -43.68 -10.97 8.01
N PRO A 166 -43.53 -12.29 8.05
CA PRO A 166 -43.96 -13.10 9.20
C PRO A 166 -43.15 -12.72 10.45
N ALA A 167 -43.82 -12.68 11.61
CA ALA A 167 -43.18 -12.34 12.90
C ALA A 167 -41.98 -13.25 13.25
N GLU A 168 -42.01 -14.50 12.78
CA GLU A 168 -40.96 -15.50 12.97
C GLU A 168 -39.67 -15.17 12.21
N ALA A 169 -39.74 -14.36 11.15
CA ALA A 169 -38.55 -13.96 10.36
C ALA A 169 -37.61 -12.98 11.12
N ILE A 170 -38.04 -12.48 12.28
CA ILE A 170 -37.30 -11.48 13.06
C ILE A 170 -36.50 -12.08 14.21
N GLN A 171 -36.79 -13.33 14.57
CA GLN A 171 -35.95 -13.96 15.59
C GLN A 171 -34.59 -14.27 14.96
N PRO A 172 -33.53 -13.51 15.29
CA PRO A 172 -32.19 -14.00 14.97
C PRO A 172 -32.12 -15.35 15.68
N LYS A 173 -31.78 -16.42 14.94
CA LYS A 173 -31.27 -17.63 15.56
C LYS A 173 -29.90 -17.26 16.16
N LEU A 174 -29.93 -16.52 17.24
CA LEU A 174 -28.81 -16.41 18.15
C LEU A 174 -28.67 -17.82 18.72
N GLY A 175 -27.89 -18.65 18.02
CA GLY A 175 -27.38 -19.88 18.61
C GLY A 175 -26.75 -19.45 19.93
N SER A 176 -27.08 -20.17 20.98
CA SER A 176 -26.49 -19.99 22.30
C SER A 176 -24.98 -20.08 22.16
N TRP A 177 -24.31 -18.94 22.12
CA TRP A 177 -22.86 -18.87 22.29
C TRP A 177 -22.58 -19.25 23.72
N GLN A 178 -22.23 -20.52 23.96
CA GLN A 178 -21.63 -20.92 25.21
C GLN A 178 -20.18 -20.46 25.17
N VAL A 179 -19.88 -19.45 25.99
CA VAL A 179 -18.50 -19.06 26.30
C VAL A 179 -17.90 -20.23 27.06
N ALA A 180 -16.93 -20.93 26.46
CA ALA A 180 -16.12 -21.94 27.13
C ALA A 180 -15.07 -21.26 28.02
#